data_48ea1ee145cc659dcce791e4aa0986cf
#
_entry.id   48ea1ee145cc659dcce791e4aa0986cf
#
_cell.length_a   1.000
_cell.length_b   1.000
_cell.length_c   1.000
_cell.angle_alpha   90.00
_cell.angle_beta   90.00
_cell.angle_gamma   90.00
#
_symmetry.space_group_name_H-M   'P 1'
#
loop_
_entity.id
_entity.type
_entity.pdbx_description
1 polymer ?
#
loop_
_entity_poly.entity_id
_entity_poly.type
_entity_poly.pdbx_seq_one_letter_code
_entity_poly.pdbx_strand_id
1 'polypeptide(L)'
;DPSQLPPIGPGLVLHALAELPSIPQTELKVVKRQSSASGIPQVAAAIRAHQVPAWVEYQGKGSGVSFVPCDDARLEDTVQAIYEDLGGNGTDYAVQILSITNANLGGVKNLNVALHNRYQADGEVVMALDAEYGNVAANTLDRIPLCVGDLVIFTENNYKLGLRNGSLGRIVGALPVSEPDDPCCRCMFEGGEYLLDSTQVQTLSHSYSITVHKSQGSEFPVVVMPAVG
;
A
#
# COMPACT_ATOMS: atom_id res chain seq x y z
N ASP A 1 -14.85 -13.02 -7.37
CA ASP A 1 -14.26 -14.31 -6.97
C ASP A 1 -14.53 -14.52 -5.48
N PRO A 2 -15.29 -15.60 -5.10
CA PRO A 2 -15.59 -15.90 -3.70
C PRO A 2 -14.36 -16.21 -2.83
N SER A 3 -13.23 -16.52 -3.45
CA SER A 3 -11.95 -16.79 -2.74
C SER A 3 -11.10 -15.53 -2.51
N GLN A 4 -11.52 -14.37 -3.02
CA GLN A 4 -10.86 -13.09 -2.77
C GLN A 4 -11.45 -12.39 -1.54
N LEU A 5 -10.86 -11.27 -1.16
CA LEU A 5 -11.37 -10.48 -0.05
C LEU A 5 -12.84 -10.08 -0.26
N PRO A 6 -13.68 -10.18 0.78
CA PRO A 6 -15.06 -9.75 0.69
C PRO A 6 -15.15 -8.25 0.43
N PRO A 7 -16.25 -7.76 -0.17
CA PRO A 7 -16.47 -6.35 -0.35
C PRO A 7 -16.54 -5.62 0.99
N ILE A 8 -16.09 -4.37 1.01
CA ILE A 8 -16.22 -3.50 2.18
C ILE A 8 -17.72 -3.14 2.31
N GLY A 9 -18.36 -3.60 3.36
CA GLY A 9 -19.78 -3.38 3.64
C GLY A 9 -20.55 -4.67 3.92
N PRO A 10 -21.81 -4.56 4.34
CA PRO A 10 -22.61 -5.73 4.69
C PRO A 10 -23.04 -6.50 3.43
N GLY A 11 -22.86 -7.79 3.49
CA GLY A 11 -23.40 -8.75 2.51
C GLY A 11 -22.35 -9.43 1.64
N LEU A 12 -22.51 -10.74 1.51
CA LEU A 12 -21.69 -11.62 0.69
C LEU A 12 -22.48 -12.04 -0.57
N VAL A 13 -23.03 -11.07 -1.29
CA VAL A 13 -23.94 -11.32 -2.43
C VAL A 13 -23.30 -12.27 -3.46
N LEU A 14 -22.06 -12.02 -3.84
CA LEU A 14 -21.35 -12.88 -4.80
C LEU A 14 -21.18 -14.30 -4.27
N HIS A 15 -20.86 -14.47 -2.98
CA HIS A 15 -20.72 -15.79 -2.35
C HIS A 15 -22.05 -16.54 -2.39
N ALA A 16 -23.13 -15.87 -1.97
CA ALA A 16 -24.46 -16.48 -2.00
C ALA A 16 -24.91 -16.87 -3.42
N LEU A 17 -24.65 -16.01 -4.42
CA LEU A 17 -24.98 -16.29 -5.82
C LEU A 17 -24.14 -17.44 -6.40
N ALA A 18 -22.87 -17.53 -6.03
CA ALA A 18 -21.96 -18.58 -6.49
C ALA A 18 -22.30 -19.98 -5.93
N GLU A 19 -23.04 -20.03 -4.82
CA GLU A 19 -23.49 -21.29 -4.22
C GLU A 19 -24.87 -21.79 -4.78
N LEU A 20 -25.55 -20.95 -5.56
CA LEU A 20 -26.87 -21.31 -6.09
C LEU A 20 -26.74 -22.08 -7.41
N PRO A 21 -27.15 -23.38 -7.46
CA PRO A 21 -27.06 -24.18 -8.67
C PRO A 21 -27.94 -23.68 -9.83
N SER A 22 -28.96 -22.87 -9.53
CA SER A 22 -29.85 -22.27 -10.52
C SER A 22 -29.24 -21.09 -11.29
N ILE A 23 -28.11 -20.59 -10.85
CA ILE A 23 -27.42 -19.48 -11.51
C ILE A 23 -26.32 -20.02 -12.41
N PRO A 24 -26.40 -19.81 -13.73
CA PRO A 24 -25.34 -20.21 -14.64
C PRO A 24 -24.04 -19.46 -14.29
N GLN A 25 -22.96 -20.19 -14.13
CA GLN A 25 -21.66 -19.61 -13.80
C GLN A 25 -20.52 -20.28 -14.59
N THR A 26 -19.47 -19.52 -14.84
CA THR A 26 -18.23 -20.02 -15.43
C THR A 26 -17.08 -19.65 -14.52
N GLU A 27 -16.36 -20.63 -14.02
CA GLU A 27 -15.18 -20.43 -13.18
C GLU A 27 -13.89 -20.49 -14.00
N LEU A 28 -13.09 -19.43 -13.97
CA LEU A 28 -11.76 -19.40 -14.59
C LEU A 28 -10.74 -19.98 -13.60
N LYS A 29 -10.35 -21.24 -13.81
CA LYS A 29 -9.46 -21.98 -12.89
C LYS A 29 -7.97 -21.83 -13.16
N VAL A 30 -7.60 -21.33 -14.35
CA VAL A 30 -6.20 -21.21 -14.74
C VAL A 30 -5.64 -19.87 -14.29
N VAL A 31 -4.68 -19.90 -13.37
CA VAL A 31 -3.94 -18.72 -12.94
C VAL A 31 -2.98 -18.28 -14.06
N LYS A 32 -3.14 -17.04 -14.53
CA LYS A 32 -2.31 -16.44 -15.59
C LYS A 32 -1.42 -15.30 -15.07
N ARG A 33 -1.76 -14.71 -13.92
CA ARG A 33 -1.06 -13.55 -13.36
C ARG A 33 0.34 -13.89 -12.86
N GLN A 34 0.49 -15.02 -12.14
CA GLN A 34 1.78 -15.46 -11.62
C GLN A 34 2.25 -16.71 -12.36
N SER A 35 3.58 -16.77 -12.58
CA SER A 35 4.22 -18.00 -13.04
C SER A 35 4.10 -19.09 -11.97
N SER A 36 3.91 -20.34 -12.39
CA SER A 36 3.99 -21.49 -11.49
C SER A 36 5.35 -21.62 -10.80
N ALA A 37 6.41 -21.10 -11.42
CA ALA A 37 7.76 -21.08 -10.87
C ALA A 37 7.92 -20.10 -9.68
N SER A 38 6.99 -19.13 -9.50
CA SER A 38 7.03 -18.21 -8.37
C SER A 38 6.67 -18.84 -7.02
N GLY A 39 6.05 -20.02 -7.00
CA GLY A 39 5.54 -20.66 -5.79
C GLY A 39 4.27 -20.02 -5.21
N ILE A 40 3.88 -18.82 -5.64
CA ILE A 40 2.69 -18.11 -5.13
C ILE A 40 1.41 -18.90 -5.33
N PRO A 41 1.11 -19.49 -6.51
CA PRO A 41 -0.10 -20.27 -6.70
C PRO A 41 -0.19 -21.49 -5.78
N GLN A 42 0.93 -22.16 -5.53
CA GLN A 42 1.01 -23.35 -4.67
C GLN A 42 0.75 -22.97 -3.20
N VAL A 43 1.38 -21.90 -2.71
CA VAL A 43 1.16 -21.38 -1.36
C VAL A 43 -0.30 -20.95 -1.18
N ALA A 44 -0.87 -20.20 -2.13
CA ALA A 44 -2.26 -19.79 -2.08
C ALA A 44 -3.24 -20.98 -2.09
N ALA A 45 -2.93 -22.03 -2.86
CA ALA A 45 -3.75 -23.24 -2.90
C ALA A 45 -3.69 -24.01 -1.56
N ALA A 46 -2.52 -24.11 -0.93
CA ALA A 46 -2.36 -24.75 0.36
C ALA A 46 -3.14 -24.00 1.46
N ILE A 47 -3.03 -22.67 1.51
CA ILE A 47 -3.78 -21.84 2.45
C ILE A 47 -5.29 -22.02 2.28
N ARG A 48 -5.79 -22.01 1.06
CA ARG A 48 -7.23 -22.27 0.78
C ARG A 48 -7.69 -23.66 1.22
N ALA A 49 -6.79 -24.63 1.15
CA ALA A 49 -7.05 -26.00 1.61
C ALA A 49 -6.84 -26.18 3.13
N HIS A 50 -6.60 -25.10 3.88
CA HIS A 50 -6.25 -25.12 5.31
C HIS A 50 -5.02 -26.01 5.62
N GLN A 51 -4.06 -26.05 4.70
CA GLN A 51 -2.82 -26.78 4.84
C GLN A 51 -1.66 -25.81 5.06
N VAL A 52 -0.65 -26.25 5.81
CA VAL A 52 0.60 -25.48 5.94
C VAL A 52 1.33 -25.51 4.60
N PRO A 53 1.62 -24.35 3.99
CA PRO A 53 2.36 -24.30 2.75
C PRO A 53 3.80 -24.85 2.90
N ALA A 54 4.35 -25.36 1.82
CA ALA A 54 5.78 -25.59 1.73
C ALA A 54 6.48 -24.26 1.46
N TRP A 55 7.21 -23.75 2.46
CA TRP A 55 7.96 -22.51 2.36
C TRP A 55 9.35 -22.75 1.78
N VAL A 56 9.83 -21.79 0.98
CA VAL A 56 11.23 -21.73 0.57
C VAL A 56 12.01 -20.98 1.67
N GLU A 57 13.22 -21.42 1.97
CA GLU A 57 14.09 -20.69 2.89
C GLU A 57 14.40 -19.30 2.33
N TYR A 58 14.31 -18.27 3.18
CA TYR A 58 14.61 -16.91 2.79
C TYR A 58 16.11 -16.73 2.56
N GLN A 59 16.48 -16.32 1.37
CA GLN A 59 17.87 -16.10 0.94
C GLN A 59 18.05 -14.72 0.28
N GLY A 60 17.27 -13.73 0.69
CA GLY A 60 17.27 -12.41 0.06
C GLY A 60 16.49 -12.37 -1.25
N LYS A 61 16.91 -11.52 -2.18
CA LYS A 61 16.23 -11.31 -3.46
C LYS A 61 16.30 -12.58 -4.32
N GLY A 62 15.19 -13.24 -4.47
CA GLY A 62 15.06 -14.48 -5.25
C GLY A 62 13.63 -14.67 -5.73
N SER A 63 13.36 -15.82 -6.36
CA SER A 63 12.02 -16.24 -6.72
C SER A 63 11.42 -17.14 -5.63
N GLY A 64 10.13 -17.04 -5.39
CA GLY A 64 9.41 -17.91 -4.47
C GLY A 64 8.72 -17.16 -3.34
N VAL A 65 8.17 -17.95 -2.42
CA VAL A 65 7.50 -17.43 -1.22
C VAL A 65 8.20 -18.01 0.00
N SER A 66 8.78 -17.15 0.82
CA SER A 66 9.49 -17.49 2.03
C SER A 66 8.70 -17.07 3.27
N PHE A 67 8.87 -17.80 4.36
CA PHE A 67 8.35 -17.41 5.66
C PHE A 67 9.53 -17.19 6.61
N VAL A 68 9.60 -15.99 7.20
CA VAL A 68 10.64 -15.62 8.17
C VAL A 68 9.98 -15.51 9.55
N PRO A 69 10.22 -16.47 10.45
CA PRO A 69 9.70 -16.37 11.82
C PRO A 69 10.43 -15.27 12.58
N CYS A 70 9.70 -14.46 13.33
CA CYS A 70 10.25 -13.46 14.23
C CYS A 70 9.35 -13.27 15.45
N ASP A 71 9.92 -12.74 16.51
CA ASP A 71 9.16 -12.35 17.71
C ASP A 71 8.42 -11.03 17.46
N ASP A 72 7.28 -10.85 18.10
CA ASP A 72 6.45 -9.65 18.01
C ASP A 72 7.25 -8.37 18.28
N ALA A 73 8.12 -8.37 19.27
CA ALA A 73 8.96 -7.22 19.62
C ALA A 73 9.95 -6.81 18.53
N ARG A 74 10.23 -7.69 17.57
CA ARG A 74 11.18 -7.49 16.47
C ARG A 74 10.50 -7.41 15.11
N LEU A 75 9.18 -7.50 15.06
CA LEU A 75 8.44 -7.61 13.80
C LEU A 75 8.72 -6.41 12.87
N GLU A 76 8.57 -5.19 13.36
CA GLU A 76 8.73 -3.98 12.54
C GLU A 76 10.16 -3.81 12.04
N ASP A 77 11.16 -4.05 12.90
CA ASP A 77 12.57 -4.06 12.51
C ASP A 77 12.88 -5.15 11.48
N THR A 78 12.30 -6.35 11.66
CA THR A 78 12.48 -7.46 10.71
C THR A 78 11.85 -7.14 9.36
N VAL A 79 10.65 -6.57 9.35
CA VAL A 79 9.97 -6.13 8.12
C VAL A 79 10.81 -5.10 7.38
N GLN A 80 11.34 -4.10 8.10
CA GLN A 80 12.20 -3.08 7.52
C GLN A 80 13.48 -3.69 6.95
N ALA A 81 14.16 -4.57 7.70
CA ALA A 81 15.39 -5.22 7.25
C ALA A 81 15.16 -6.07 5.98
N ILE A 82 14.07 -6.84 5.91
CA ILE A 82 13.68 -7.61 4.73
C ILE A 82 13.33 -6.68 3.56
N TYR A 83 12.60 -5.60 3.82
CA TYR A 83 12.26 -4.62 2.80
C TYR A 83 13.53 -4.04 2.14
N GLU A 84 14.52 -3.63 2.95
CA GLU A 84 15.81 -3.11 2.48
C GLU A 84 16.64 -4.17 1.75
N ASP A 85 16.71 -5.39 2.28
CA ASP A 85 17.46 -6.53 1.67
C ASP A 85 16.88 -6.91 0.29
N LEU A 86 15.58 -6.79 0.12
CA LEU A 86 14.90 -7.01 -1.15
C LEU A 86 15.04 -5.85 -2.14
N GLY A 87 15.68 -4.76 -1.74
CA GLY A 87 15.95 -3.58 -2.55
C GLY A 87 14.96 -2.44 -2.37
N GLY A 88 14.11 -2.50 -1.34
CA GLY A 88 13.26 -1.39 -0.95
C GLY A 88 14.12 -0.21 -0.47
N ASN A 89 13.85 0.96 -0.96
CA ASN A 89 14.66 2.15 -0.75
C ASN A 89 13.84 3.41 -0.43
N GLY A 90 12.53 3.25 -0.28
CA GLY A 90 11.62 4.35 0.00
C GLY A 90 11.36 5.31 -1.17
N THR A 91 11.83 5.00 -2.39
CA THR A 91 11.70 5.91 -3.54
C THR A 91 10.76 5.39 -4.65
N ASP A 92 10.43 4.11 -4.61
CA ASP A 92 9.57 3.45 -5.59
C ASP A 92 8.80 2.28 -4.98
N TYR A 93 7.99 1.60 -5.79
CA TYR A 93 7.16 0.46 -5.42
C TYR A 93 7.73 -0.88 -5.92
N ALA A 94 9.03 -0.98 -6.13
CA ALA A 94 9.69 -2.26 -6.50
C ALA A 94 9.54 -3.32 -5.42
N VAL A 95 9.50 -2.89 -4.15
CA VAL A 95 9.14 -3.70 -2.99
C VAL A 95 7.97 -3.02 -2.28
N GLN A 96 6.87 -3.73 -2.07
CA GLN A 96 5.70 -3.21 -1.37
C GLN A 96 5.42 -3.99 -0.09
N ILE A 97 5.18 -3.27 1.01
CA ILE A 97 4.72 -3.88 2.25
C ILE A 97 3.18 -3.90 2.25
N LEU A 98 2.60 -5.10 2.44
CA LEU A 98 1.17 -5.29 2.55
C LEU A 98 0.81 -5.72 3.97
N SER A 99 0.13 -4.84 4.71
CA SER A 99 -0.31 -5.13 6.08
C SER A 99 -1.76 -5.62 6.13
N ILE A 100 -2.06 -6.50 7.08
CA ILE A 100 -3.41 -7.02 7.31
C ILE A 100 -4.26 -5.99 8.07
N THR A 101 -3.63 -5.21 8.96
CA THR A 101 -4.28 -4.23 9.83
C THR A 101 -3.79 -2.80 9.62
N ASN A 102 -4.54 -1.82 10.11
CA ASN A 102 -4.12 -0.42 10.06
C ASN A 102 -3.27 -0.01 11.27
N ALA A 103 -3.70 -0.34 12.50
CA ALA A 103 -3.19 0.26 13.73
C ALA A 103 -2.48 -0.72 14.70
N ASN A 104 -2.57 -2.03 14.46
CA ASN A 104 -1.93 -3.03 15.31
C ASN A 104 -0.45 -3.20 14.94
N LEU A 105 0.24 -4.05 15.69
CA LEU A 105 1.61 -4.46 15.42
C LEU A 105 1.78 -4.91 13.94
N GLY A 106 2.82 -4.42 13.25
CA GLY A 106 3.00 -4.63 11.81
C GLY A 106 1.92 -3.97 10.94
N GLY A 107 1.11 -3.08 11.51
CA GLY A 107 0.06 -2.35 10.80
C GLY A 107 0.60 -1.21 9.94
N VAL A 108 -0.23 -0.79 9.00
CA VAL A 108 0.10 0.28 8.03
C VAL A 108 0.63 1.53 8.69
N LYS A 109 0.00 1.96 9.80
CA LYS A 109 0.35 3.21 10.49
C LYS A 109 1.78 3.17 11.04
N ASN A 110 2.11 2.14 11.81
CA ASN A 110 3.43 2.02 12.45
C ASN A 110 4.54 1.90 11.40
N LEU A 111 4.32 1.06 10.38
CA LEU A 111 5.30 0.85 9.31
C LEU A 111 5.50 2.11 8.46
N ASN A 112 4.43 2.86 8.17
CA ASN A 112 4.56 4.13 7.45
C ASN A 112 5.32 5.18 8.26
N VAL A 113 5.07 5.28 9.58
CA VAL A 113 5.85 6.17 10.47
C VAL A 113 7.33 5.78 10.47
N ALA A 114 7.63 4.49 10.66
CA ALA A 114 9.01 4.00 10.73
C ALA A 114 9.77 4.27 9.42
N LEU A 115 9.16 3.96 8.29
CA LEU A 115 9.79 4.13 6.97
C LEU A 115 9.86 5.59 6.51
N HIS A 116 8.84 6.41 6.82
CA HIS A 116 8.93 7.85 6.62
C HIS A 116 10.11 8.44 7.40
N ASN A 117 10.22 8.14 8.71
CA ASN A 117 11.35 8.59 9.52
C ASN A 117 12.71 8.07 9.01
N ARG A 118 12.73 6.88 8.45
CA ARG A 118 13.95 6.29 7.89
C ARG A 118 14.43 6.99 6.63
N TYR A 119 13.51 7.39 5.75
CA TYR A 119 13.85 7.87 4.42
C TYR A 119 13.64 9.37 4.21
N GLN A 120 12.73 10.00 4.98
CA GLN A 120 12.30 11.38 4.75
C GLN A 120 12.31 12.27 6.00
N ALA A 121 12.93 11.86 7.12
CA ALA A 121 12.98 12.65 8.36
C ALA A 121 13.56 14.07 8.15
N ASP A 122 14.53 14.19 7.26
CA ASP A 122 15.20 15.46 6.91
C ASP A 122 14.70 16.01 5.55
N GLY A 123 13.61 15.47 5.02
CA GLY A 123 13.02 15.89 3.75
C GLY A 123 12.39 17.28 3.81
N GLU A 124 12.31 17.96 2.67
CA GLU A 124 11.60 19.23 2.55
C GLU A 124 10.11 19.02 2.82
N VAL A 125 9.59 19.66 3.87
CA VAL A 125 8.19 19.55 4.27
C VAL A 125 7.30 20.29 3.27
N VAL A 126 6.23 19.64 2.83
CA VAL A 126 5.18 20.29 2.04
C VAL A 126 4.37 21.21 2.94
N MET A 127 4.25 22.47 2.54
CA MET A 127 3.40 23.44 3.24
C MET A 127 2.06 23.56 2.53
N ALA A 128 0.98 23.62 3.31
CA ALA A 128 -0.37 23.87 2.84
C ALA A 128 -0.93 25.16 3.46
N LEU A 129 -1.85 25.81 2.80
CA LEU A 129 -2.53 26.98 3.33
C LEU A 129 -3.78 26.57 4.12
N ASP A 130 -3.78 26.85 5.41
CA ASP A 130 -4.93 26.71 6.29
C ASP A 130 -5.62 28.08 6.42
N ALA A 131 -6.97 28.07 6.40
CA ALA A 131 -7.77 29.29 6.42
C ALA A 131 -7.64 30.08 7.74
N GLU A 132 -7.31 29.40 8.85
CA GLU A 132 -7.20 30.02 10.18
C GLU A 132 -5.73 30.27 10.57
N TYR A 133 -4.84 29.35 10.24
CA TYR A 133 -3.44 29.33 10.72
C TYR A 133 -2.44 29.79 9.67
N GLY A 134 -2.85 30.05 8.43
CA GLY A 134 -1.95 30.39 7.33
C GLY A 134 -1.14 29.18 6.83
N ASN A 135 0.14 29.38 6.55
CA ASN A 135 0.99 28.29 6.06
C ASN A 135 1.33 27.30 7.19
N VAL A 136 0.85 26.08 7.05
CA VAL A 136 1.08 24.94 7.98
C VAL A 136 1.68 23.76 7.25
N ALA A 137 2.36 22.88 7.97
CA ALA A 137 2.82 21.62 7.39
C ALA A 137 1.61 20.78 6.92
N ALA A 138 1.64 20.32 5.67
CA ALA A 138 0.68 19.37 5.18
C ALA A 138 0.90 18.02 5.88
N ASN A 139 -0.15 17.47 6.48
CA ASN A 139 -0.07 16.24 7.25
C ASN A 139 -1.04 15.20 6.72
N THR A 140 -0.67 13.93 6.85
CA THR A 140 -1.60 12.82 6.69
C THR A 140 -2.66 12.84 7.79
N LEU A 141 -3.70 12.01 7.65
CA LEU A 141 -4.72 11.80 8.69
C LEU A 141 -4.12 11.35 10.03
N ASP A 142 -2.97 10.69 10.01
CA ASP A 142 -2.23 10.26 11.20
C ASP A 142 -1.32 11.36 11.77
N ARG A 143 -1.42 12.59 11.28
CA ARG A 143 -0.64 13.76 11.69
C ARG A 143 0.88 13.61 11.48
N ILE A 144 1.27 12.89 10.45
CA ILE A 144 2.66 12.77 10.03
C ILE A 144 2.86 13.78 8.90
N PRO A 145 3.89 14.64 8.94
CA PRO A 145 4.15 15.59 7.88
C PRO A 145 4.43 14.87 6.55
N LEU A 146 3.99 15.49 5.47
CA LEU A 146 4.31 15.05 4.11
C LEU A 146 5.57 15.76 3.64
N CYS A 147 6.54 15.00 3.17
CA CYS A 147 7.81 15.51 2.68
C CYS A 147 8.05 15.17 1.21
N VAL A 148 8.86 15.99 0.55
CA VAL A 148 9.35 15.68 -0.79
C VAL A 148 10.12 14.36 -0.74
N GLY A 149 9.76 13.44 -1.61
CA GLY A 149 10.29 12.07 -1.67
C GLY A 149 9.37 11.01 -1.08
N ASP A 150 8.36 11.38 -0.27
CA ASP A 150 7.42 10.42 0.31
C ASP A 150 6.67 9.63 -0.76
N LEU A 151 6.56 8.33 -0.53
CA LEU A 151 5.62 7.46 -1.22
C LEU A 151 4.22 7.69 -0.65
N VAL A 152 3.27 7.98 -1.52
CA VAL A 152 1.91 8.38 -1.12
C VAL A 152 0.83 7.63 -1.89
N ILE A 153 -0.33 7.50 -1.25
CA ILE A 153 -1.54 6.96 -1.86
C ILE A 153 -2.66 8.01 -1.78
N PHE A 154 -3.39 8.18 -2.88
CA PHE A 154 -4.57 9.03 -2.93
C PHE A 154 -5.74 8.28 -2.28
N THR A 155 -6.42 8.89 -1.30
CA THR A 155 -7.41 8.17 -0.47
C THR A 155 -8.86 8.42 -0.87
N GLU A 156 -9.09 9.27 -1.87
CA GLU A 156 -10.41 9.63 -2.37
C GLU A 156 -10.47 9.56 -3.90
N ASN A 157 -11.66 9.64 -4.46
CA ASN A 157 -11.81 9.77 -5.90
C ASN A 157 -11.84 11.25 -6.28
N ASN A 158 -10.93 11.69 -7.14
CA ASN A 158 -10.94 13.01 -7.74
C ASN A 158 -11.07 12.90 -9.26
N TYR A 159 -12.30 13.03 -9.72
CA TYR A 159 -12.63 12.89 -11.15
C TYR A 159 -12.06 14.03 -12.02
N LYS A 160 -11.79 15.19 -11.43
CA LYS A 160 -11.20 16.33 -12.17
C LYS A 160 -9.73 16.06 -12.50
N LEU A 161 -9.01 15.47 -11.56
CA LEU A 161 -7.62 15.06 -11.75
C LEU A 161 -7.49 13.70 -12.44
N GLY A 162 -8.56 12.90 -12.51
CA GLY A 162 -8.49 11.50 -12.97
C GLY A 162 -7.84 10.55 -11.95
N LEU A 163 -7.59 11.03 -10.73
CA LEU A 163 -7.05 10.22 -9.65
C LEU A 163 -8.15 9.47 -8.89
N ARG A 164 -7.88 8.25 -8.53
CA ARG A 164 -8.81 7.37 -7.81
C ARG A 164 -8.29 7.04 -6.41
N ASN A 165 -9.20 6.69 -5.54
CA ASN A 165 -8.83 6.06 -4.28
C ASN A 165 -7.98 4.82 -4.55
N GLY A 166 -6.78 4.77 -3.98
CA GLY A 166 -5.79 3.71 -4.22
C GLY A 166 -4.71 4.07 -5.24
N SER A 167 -4.79 5.23 -5.93
CA SER A 167 -3.70 5.66 -6.82
C SER A 167 -2.42 5.87 -6.03
N LEU A 168 -1.36 5.14 -6.40
CA LEU A 168 -0.04 5.20 -5.78
C LEU A 168 0.83 6.21 -6.49
N GLY A 169 1.61 6.98 -5.73
CA GLY A 169 2.48 8.01 -6.28
C GLY A 169 3.59 8.42 -5.33
N ARG A 170 4.31 9.46 -5.70
CA ARG A 170 5.40 10.03 -4.91
C ARG A 170 5.36 11.55 -4.97
N ILE A 171 5.66 12.22 -3.86
CA ILE A 171 5.87 13.66 -3.83
C ILE A 171 7.23 13.97 -4.45
N VAL A 172 7.25 14.77 -5.51
CA VAL A 172 8.47 15.09 -6.26
C VAL A 172 8.92 16.53 -6.11
N GLY A 173 8.15 17.37 -5.43
CA GLY A 173 8.55 18.75 -5.12
C GLY A 173 7.51 19.46 -4.26
N ALA A 174 7.98 20.34 -3.39
CA ALA A 174 7.17 21.31 -2.68
C ALA A 174 7.10 22.62 -3.48
N LEU A 175 6.00 23.34 -3.33
CA LEU A 175 5.76 24.61 -4.00
C LEU A 175 5.34 25.66 -2.96
N PRO A 176 5.75 26.93 -3.14
CA PRO A 176 5.29 28.02 -2.28
C PRO A 176 3.79 28.25 -2.49
N VAL A 177 3.05 28.42 -1.40
CA VAL A 177 1.60 28.66 -1.41
C VAL A 177 1.33 30.07 -0.89
N SER A 178 0.54 30.84 -1.62
CA SER A 178 0.12 32.20 -1.24
C SER A 178 -1.41 32.35 -1.22
N GLU A 179 -2.10 31.61 -2.10
CA GLU A 179 -3.55 31.64 -2.24
C GLU A 179 -4.14 30.21 -2.03
N PRO A 180 -5.39 30.08 -1.62
CA PRO A 180 -6.00 28.78 -1.31
C PRO A 180 -5.98 27.75 -2.46
N ASP A 181 -6.11 28.23 -3.69
CA ASP A 181 -6.12 27.39 -4.91
C ASP A 181 -4.74 27.19 -5.53
N ASP A 182 -3.69 27.77 -4.94
CA ASP A 182 -2.33 27.56 -5.41
C ASP A 182 -1.90 26.10 -5.18
N PRO A 183 -1.20 25.48 -6.14
CA PRO A 183 -0.62 24.19 -5.91
C PRO A 183 0.48 24.26 -4.84
N CYS A 184 0.41 23.37 -3.86
CA CYS A 184 1.39 23.29 -2.76
C CYS A 184 2.44 22.19 -2.98
N CYS A 185 2.17 21.24 -3.85
CA CYS A 185 3.17 20.21 -4.20
C CYS A 185 2.97 19.64 -5.61
N ARG A 186 4.05 19.02 -6.08
CA ARG A 186 4.04 18.19 -7.28
C ARG A 186 4.14 16.73 -6.87
N CYS A 187 3.25 15.91 -7.43
CA CYS A 187 3.22 14.47 -7.20
C CYS A 187 3.30 13.73 -8.52
N MET A 188 4.05 12.66 -8.56
CA MET A 188 4.09 11.73 -9.69
C MET A 188 3.18 10.54 -9.36
N PHE A 189 2.12 10.34 -10.14
CA PHE A 189 1.26 9.16 -10.11
C PHE A 189 1.36 8.40 -11.44
N GLU A 190 0.74 7.23 -11.51
CA GLU A 190 0.52 6.58 -12.79
C GLU A 190 -0.26 7.54 -13.72
N GLY A 191 0.28 7.83 -14.87
CA GLY A 191 -0.30 8.79 -15.83
C GLY A 191 0.41 10.14 -15.90
N GLY A 192 1.31 10.46 -14.97
CA GLY A 192 2.14 11.66 -15.06
C GLY A 192 2.27 12.48 -13.78
N GLU A 193 2.70 13.72 -13.95
CA GLU A 193 2.87 14.69 -12.87
C GLU A 193 1.57 15.45 -12.64
N TYR A 194 1.22 15.62 -11.37
CA TYR A 194 0.04 16.33 -10.89
C TYR A 194 0.44 17.43 -9.91
N LEU A 195 -0.23 18.56 -10.04
CA LEU A 195 -0.15 19.66 -9.10
C LEU A 195 -1.33 19.54 -8.13
N LEU A 196 -1.04 19.45 -6.84
CA LEU A 196 -2.06 19.34 -5.79
C LEU A 196 -2.11 20.62 -4.97
N ASP A 197 -3.32 21.15 -4.77
CA ASP A 197 -3.59 22.28 -3.87
C ASP A 197 -3.67 21.85 -2.39
N SER A 198 -3.85 22.82 -1.50
CA SER A 198 -3.89 22.61 -0.05
C SER A 198 -5.03 21.70 0.42
N THR A 199 -6.13 21.59 -0.33
CA THR A 199 -7.24 20.68 -0.03
C THR A 199 -6.92 19.27 -0.51
N GLN A 200 -6.39 19.15 -1.71
CA GLN A 200 -6.07 17.86 -2.33
C GLN A 200 -4.92 17.14 -1.63
N VAL A 201 -3.91 17.85 -1.15
CA VAL A 201 -2.79 17.24 -0.42
C VAL A 201 -3.23 16.56 0.88
N GLN A 202 -4.30 17.04 1.51
CA GLN A 202 -4.88 16.41 2.71
C GLN A 202 -5.51 15.05 2.45
N THR A 203 -5.78 14.70 1.18
CA THR A 203 -6.26 13.37 0.80
C THR A 203 -5.15 12.34 0.63
N LEU A 204 -3.89 12.74 0.80
CA LEU A 204 -2.75 11.85 0.73
C LEU A 204 -2.54 11.11 2.06
N SER A 205 -2.09 9.88 1.96
CA SER A 205 -1.51 9.12 3.07
C SER A 205 -0.19 8.52 2.62
N HIS A 206 0.71 8.22 3.56
CA HIS A 206 1.91 7.46 3.25
C HIS A 206 1.56 6.06 2.73
N SER A 207 2.38 5.53 1.85
CA SER A 207 2.15 4.23 1.20
C SER A 207 3.39 3.33 1.11
N TYR A 208 4.36 3.50 2.00
CA TYR A 208 5.43 2.52 2.20
C TYR A 208 4.84 1.15 2.58
N SER A 209 3.80 1.17 3.41
CA SER A 209 2.90 0.05 3.67
C SER A 209 1.47 0.44 3.33
N ILE A 210 0.73 -0.48 2.71
CA ILE A 210 -0.72 -0.34 2.46
C ILE A 210 -1.46 -1.59 2.94
N THR A 211 -2.76 -1.49 3.13
CA THR A 211 -3.54 -2.69 3.47
C THR A 211 -3.69 -3.61 2.26
N VAL A 212 -3.83 -4.93 2.53
CA VAL A 212 -4.16 -5.91 1.49
C VAL A 212 -5.42 -5.51 0.70
N HIS A 213 -6.41 -4.88 1.34
CA HIS A 213 -7.59 -4.34 0.65
C HIS A 213 -7.25 -3.24 -0.35
N LYS A 214 -6.39 -2.30 0.04
CA LYS A 214 -5.98 -1.19 -0.85
C LYS A 214 -5.07 -1.65 -2.00
N SER A 215 -4.41 -2.82 -1.85
CA SER A 215 -3.59 -3.40 -2.92
C SER A 215 -4.38 -4.12 -4.00
N GLN A 216 -5.69 -4.31 -3.81
CA GLN A 216 -6.53 -4.97 -4.82
C GLN A 216 -6.51 -4.19 -6.14
N GLY A 217 -6.20 -4.89 -7.22
CA GLY A 217 -6.06 -4.30 -8.55
C GLY A 217 -4.65 -3.82 -8.89
N SER A 218 -3.74 -3.77 -7.92
CA SER A 218 -2.32 -3.43 -8.12
C SER A 218 -1.46 -4.68 -8.27
N GLU A 219 -0.29 -4.52 -8.87
CA GLU A 219 0.74 -5.57 -9.00
C GLU A 219 2.08 -5.01 -8.54
N PHE A 220 2.79 -5.78 -7.72
CA PHE A 220 4.10 -5.40 -7.21
C PHE A 220 5.11 -6.50 -7.53
N PRO A 221 6.34 -6.15 -7.97
CA PRO A 221 7.38 -7.14 -8.27
C PRO A 221 7.76 -8.00 -7.06
N VAL A 222 7.82 -7.37 -5.89
CA VAL A 222 8.16 -8.00 -4.61
C VAL A 222 7.21 -7.52 -3.53
N VAL A 223 6.76 -8.44 -2.68
CA VAL A 223 5.85 -8.14 -1.57
C VAL A 223 6.42 -8.67 -0.27
N VAL A 224 6.40 -7.84 0.76
CA VAL A 224 6.66 -8.21 2.16
C VAL A 224 5.34 -8.13 2.92
N MET A 225 4.94 -9.19 3.61
CA MET A 225 3.67 -9.22 4.33
C MET A 225 3.87 -9.64 5.78
N PRO A 226 3.81 -8.70 6.74
CA PRO A 226 3.78 -9.05 8.16
C PRO A 226 2.49 -9.80 8.48
N ALA A 227 2.61 -10.99 9.03
CA ALA A 227 1.51 -11.82 9.50
C ALA A 227 1.61 -11.94 11.03
N VAL A 228 0.60 -11.40 11.72
CA VAL A 228 0.48 -11.43 13.18
C VAL A 228 -0.71 -12.30 13.52
N GLY A 229 -0.55 -13.22 14.47
CA GLY A 229 -1.60 -14.14 14.94
C GLY A 229 -2.50 -13.55 16.01
#